data_63abb37faa0434153a4c5ba29c8a7e29
#
_entry.id   63abb37faa0434153a4c5ba29c8a7e29
#
_cell.length_a   1.000
_cell.length_b   1.000
_cell.length_c   1.000
_cell.angle_alpha   90.00
_cell.angle_beta   90.00
_cell.angle_gamma   90.00
#
_symmetry.space_group_name_H-M   'P 1'
#
loop_
_entity.id
_entity.type
_entity.pdbx_description
1 polymer ?
#
loop_
_entity_poly.entity_id
_entity_poly.type
_entity_poly.pdbx_seq_one_letter_code
_entity_poly.pdbx_strand_id
1 'polypeptide(L)'
;GKMIREYRESLGLKKKPFVQLSGLGQRINTPQTRDLIRRLNWAAITVLNNKNHILPLHADKEQKIALLEVGKPGETNALASQMSRYTSLVRFRLRANQTEQENQKLRDSLAAYKRIVVAVSEQRLGAYQSFFAKFVPKSPAIYLFFTPGKMMLQIQRAVSRASAVILGHSHNGDVQRQVADILYAKATADGRLSASIGGLFPTGAGVTITPRTPLHFIPE
;
A
#
# COMPACT_ATOMS: atom_id res chain seq x y z
N GLY A 1 -17.36 -2.96 -5.99
CA GLY A 1 -17.18 -2.70 -7.33
C GLY A 1 -17.41 -3.86 -8.28
N LYS A 2 -16.94 -3.65 -9.47
CA LYS A 2 -17.12 -4.59 -10.61
C LYS A 2 -16.54 -5.99 -10.30
N MET A 3 -15.41 -6.08 -9.62
CA MET A 3 -14.78 -7.36 -9.27
C MET A 3 -15.60 -8.18 -8.26
N ILE A 4 -16.24 -7.52 -7.30
CA ILE A 4 -17.13 -8.22 -6.34
C ILE A 4 -18.38 -8.71 -7.05
N ARG A 5 -18.87 -7.98 -8.03
CA ARG A 5 -20.03 -8.38 -8.84
C ARG A 5 -19.71 -9.59 -9.72
N GLU A 6 -18.58 -9.58 -10.40
CA GLU A 6 -18.08 -10.71 -11.21
C GLU A 6 -17.84 -11.96 -10.33
N TYR A 7 -17.29 -11.76 -9.13
CA TYR A 7 -17.10 -12.84 -8.17
C TYR A 7 -18.46 -13.48 -7.76
N ARG A 8 -19.47 -12.66 -7.50
CA ARG A 8 -20.83 -13.16 -7.19
C ARG A 8 -21.46 -13.90 -8.36
N GLU A 9 -21.22 -13.43 -9.57
CA GLU A 9 -21.70 -14.08 -10.79
C GLU A 9 -21.03 -15.45 -11.00
N SER A 10 -19.72 -15.54 -10.78
CA SER A 10 -18.98 -16.80 -10.88
C SER A 10 -19.41 -17.86 -9.87
N LEU A 11 -19.99 -17.44 -8.74
CA LEU A 11 -20.54 -18.34 -7.73
C LEU A 11 -21.99 -18.76 -7.97
N GLY A 12 -22.63 -18.29 -9.06
CA GLY A 12 -24.01 -18.61 -9.39
C GLY A 12 -25.05 -18.00 -8.43
N LEU A 13 -24.69 -16.95 -7.71
CA LEU A 13 -25.52 -16.31 -6.68
C LEU A 13 -26.55 -15.34 -7.24
N LYS A 14 -26.58 -15.12 -8.56
CA LYS A 14 -27.42 -14.14 -9.23
C LYS A 14 -28.92 -14.45 -9.20
N LYS A 15 -29.29 -15.71 -9.00
CA LYS A 15 -30.66 -16.17 -9.22
C LYS A 15 -31.53 -16.31 -7.95
N LYS A 16 -30.97 -16.18 -6.75
CA LYS A 16 -31.73 -16.36 -5.48
C LYS A 16 -31.17 -15.48 -4.35
N PRO A 17 -31.43 -14.15 -4.33
CA PRO A 17 -30.73 -13.26 -3.37
C PRO A 17 -31.12 -13.46 -1.91
N PHE A 18 -32.32 -14.00 -1.59
CA PHE A 18 -32.78 -14.08 -0.20
C PHE A 18 -32.57 -15.41 0.51
N VAL A 19 -32.60 -16.52 -0.19
CA VAL A 19 -32.50 -17.86 0.40
C VAL A 19 -31.02 -18.22 0.70
N GLN A 20 -30.09 -17.47 0.17
CA GLN A 20 -28.64 -17.81 0.22
C GLN A 20 -27.83 -16.94 1.14
N LEU A 21 -28.40 -15.95 1.85
CA LEU A 21 -27.64 -15.08 2.76
C LEU A 21 -26.97 -15.87 3.90
N SER A 22 -27.64 -16.88 4.46
CA SER A 22 -27.06 -17.77 5.46
C SER A 22 -26.02 -18.76 4.87
N GLY A 23 -26.26 -19.20 3.64
CA GLY A 23 -25.34 -20.06 2.90
C GLY A 23 -24.15 -19.32 2.32
N LEU A 24 -24.28 -18.02 2.08
CA LEU A 24 -23.20 -17.17 1.57
C LEU A 24 -22.06 -17.02 2.56
N GLY A 25 -22.36 -16.83 3.84
CA GLY A 25 -21.36 -16.74 4.90
C GLY A 25 -20.55 -18.02 5.05
N GLN A 26 -21.19 -19.18 4.92
CA GLN A 26 -20.51 -20.48 4.98
C GLN A 26 -19.65 -20.74 3.75
N ARG A 27 -20.09 -20.35 2.54
CA ARG A 27 -19.32 -20.52 1.29
C ARG A 27 -18.13 -19.57 1.23
N ILE A 28 -18.28 -18.32 1.71
CA ILE A 28 -17.19 -17.33 1.74
C ILE A 28 -16.10 -17.72 2.72
N ASN A 29 -16.41 -18.54 3.74
CA ASN A 29 -15.46 -19.00 4.74
C ASN A 29 -14.75 -20.32 4.38
N THR A 30 -14.94 -20.88 3.18
CA THR A 30 -14.16 -22.02 2.75
C THR A 30 -12.70 -21.62 2.46
N PRO A 31 -11.72 -22.52 2.67
CA PRO A 31 -10.32 -22.23 2.34
C PRO A 31 -10.13 -21.80 0.88
N GLN A 32 -10.85 -22.42 -0.06
CA GLN A 32 -10.78 -22.10 -1.48
C GLN A 32 -11.33 -20.71 -1.77
N THR A 33 -12.42 -20.33 -1.15
CA THR A 33 -13.03 -18.99 -1.32
C THR A 33 -12.16 -17.90 -0.70
N ARG A 34 -11.57 -18.16 0.48
CA ARG A 34 -10.62 -17.21 1.10
C ARG A 34 -9.39 -17.02 0.25
N ASP A 35 -8.86 -18.07 -0.35
CA ASP A 35 -7.71 -17.98 -1.25
C ASP A 35 -8.04 -17.17 -2.52
N LEU A 36 -9.23 -17.37 -3.09
CA LEU A 36 -9.69 -16.61 -4.24
C LEU A 36 -9.83 -15.12 -3.90
N ILE A 37 -10.42 -14.77 -2.77
CA ILE A 37 -10.56 -13.38 -2.31
C ILE A 37 -9.18 -12.75 -2.12
N ARG A 38 -8.24 -13.48 -1.52
CA ARG A 38 -6.85 -13.03 -1.34
C ARG A 38 -6.21 -12.70 -2.68
N ARG A 39 -6.31 -13.58 -3.66
CA ARG A 39 -5.75 -13.37 -5.00
C ARG A 39 -6.37 -12.18 -5.71
N LEU A 40 -7.68 -11.98 -5.58
CA LEU A 40 -8.38 -10.81 -6.13
C LEU A 40 -7.89 -9.52 -5.49
N ASN A 41 -7.71 -9.52 -4.17
CA ASN A 41 -7.19 -8.37 -3.44
C ASN A 41 -5.74 -8.06 -3.86
N TRP A 42 -4.92 -9.07 -4.06
CA TRP A 42 -3.55 -8.90 -4.54
C TRP A 42 -3.51 -8.37 -5.97
N ALA A 43 -4.38 -8.89 -6.85
CA ALA A 43 -4.47 -8.43 -8.23
C ALA A 43 -4.91 -6.96 -8.34
N ALA A 44 -5.65 -6.45 -7.35
CA ALA A 44 -6.09 -5.06 -7.30
C ALA A 44 -4.99 -4.09 -6.85
N ILE A 45 -3.93 -4.57 -6.21
CA ILE A 45 -2.82 -3.72 -5.77
C ILE A 45 -2.17 -3.08 -6.99
N THR A 46 -2.04 -1.76 -6.95
CA THR A 46 -1.54 -0.99 -8.09
C THR A 46 -0.36 -0.13 -7.68
N VAL A 47 0.77 -0.32 -8.35
CA VAL A 47 1.92 0.60 -8.26
C VAL A 47 1.64 1.74 -9.23
N LEU A 48 1.28 2.90 -8.70
CA LEU A 48 0.81 4.03 -9.50
C LEU A 48 1.93 4.78 -10.21
N ASN A 49 3.09 4.85 -9.61
CA ASN A 49 4.30 5.41 -10.22
C ASN A 49 5.55 4.79 -9.62
N ASN A 50 6.66 4.97 -10.30
CA ASN A 50 7.99 4.51 -9.85
C ASN A 50 9.05 5.42 -10.48
N LYS A 51 9.21 6.61 -9.91
CA LYS A 51 10.14 7.62 -10.43
C LYS A 51 11.58 7.18 -10.21
N ASN A 52 12.39 7.35 -11.25
CA ASN A 52 13.83 7.00 -11.22
C ASN A 52 14.10 5.55 -10.78
N HIS A 53 13.14 4.66 -11.01
CA HIS A 53 13.26 3.25 -10.60
C HIS A 53 13.64 3.08 -9.12
N ILE A 54 13.00 3.87 -8.22
CA ILE A 54 13.21 3.75 -6.77
C ILE A 54 12.82 2.35 -6.26
N LEU A 55 11.82 1.73 -6.89
CA LEU A 55 11.46 0.35 -6.66
C LEU A 55 12.13 -0.55 -7.71
N PRO A 56 12.58 -1.74 -7.34
CA PRO A 56 12.49 -2.34 -6.01
C PRO A 56 13.50 -1.75 -5.02
N LEU A 57 13.11 -1.77 -3.75
CA LEU A 57 14.03 -1.50 -2.66
C LEU A 57 15.04 -2.65 -2.55
N HIS A 58 16.26 -2.32 -2.16
CA HIS A 58 17.28 -3.31 -1.93
C HIS A 58 17.09 -4.00 -0.57
N ALA A 59 17.11 -5.34 -0.57
CA ALA A 59 17.00 -6.12 0.66
C ALA A 59 18.37 -6.17 1.36
N ASP A 60 18.54 -5.34 2.37
CA ASP A 60 19.76 -5.22 3.17
C ASP A 60 19.37 -4.87 4.60
N LYS A 61 19.68 -5.76 5.54
CA LYS A 61 19.37 -5.58 6.97
C LYS A 61 20.14 -4.43 7.62
N GLU A 62 21.22 -3.99 7.04
CA GLU A 62 21.96 -2.82 7.54
C GLU A 62 21.32 -1.50 7.07
N GLN A 63 20.51 -1.53 6.04
CA GLN A 63 19.76 -0.36 5.59
C GLN A 63 18.62 -0.07 6.55
N LYS A 64 18.62 1.14 7.12
CA LYS A 64 17.54 1.64 7.96
C LYS A 64 16.59 2.48 7.14
N ILE A 65 15.32 2.07 7.12
CA ILE A 65 14.23 2.77 6.46
C ILE A 65 13.34 3.39 7.53
N ALA A 66 12.99 4.66 7.37
CA ALA A 66 11.98 5.29 8.20
C ALA A 66 10.59 4.86 7.71
N LEU A 67 9.79 4.26 8.58
CA LEU A 67 8.38 3.95 8.32
C LEU A 67 7.52 4.92 9.11
N LEU A 68 6.87 5.85 8.41
CA LEU A 68 5.91 6.78 8.99
C LEU A 68 4.51 6.20 8.88
N GLU A 69 3.88 5.94 10.01
CA GLU A 69 2.55 5.33 10.06
C GLU A 69 1.49 6.38 10.37
N VAL A 70 0.47 6.43 9.52
CA VAL A 70 -0.66 7.36 9.61
C VAL A 70 -1.95 6.55 9.75
N GLY A 71 -2.44 6.43 10.97
CA GLY A 71 -3.60 5.62 11.31
C GLY A 71 -3.59 5.21 12.77
N LYS A 72 -4.43 4.24 13.11
CA LYS A 72 -4.49 3.72 14.48
C LYS A 72 -3.24 2.91 14.82
N PRO A 73 -2.81 2.91 16.10
CA PRO A 73 -1.68 2.09 16.53
C PRO A 73 -1.88 0.63 16.16
N GLY A 74 -0.84 0.01 15.61
CA GLY A 74 -0.84 -1.41 15.26
C GLY A 74 -1.53 -1.75 13.93
N GLU A 75 -2.21 -0.81 13.30
CA GLU A 75 -2.99 -1.07 12.08
C GLU A 75 -2.12 -1.49 10.89
N THR A 76 -0.86 -1.07 10.86
CA THR A 76 0.12 -1.46 9.83
C THR A 76 1.23 -2.38 10.35
N ASN A 77 0.97 -3.13 11.41
CA ASN A 77 1.94 -4.07 11.96
C ASN A 77 2.32 -5.19 10.97
N ALA A 78 1.38 -5.68 10.18
CA ALA A 78 1.67 -6.71 9.17
C ALA A 78 2.66 -6.21 8.11
N LEU A 79 2.51 -4.96 7.68
CA LEU A 79 3.46 -4.31 6.77
C LEU A 79 4.86 -4.22 7.40
N ALA A 80 4.94 -3.69 8.61
CA ALA A 80 6.21 -3.51 9.31
C ALA A 80 6.92 -4.85 9.55
N SER A 81 6.18 -5.86 9.98
CA SER A 81 6.72 -7.21 10.19
C SER A 81 7.29 -7.81 8.90
N GLN A 82 6.57 -7.69 7.79
CA GLN A 82 7.02 -8.24 6.50
C GLN A 82 8.21 -7.47 5.94
N MET A 83 8.20 -6.13 6.01
CA MET A 83 9.34 -5.30 5.59
C MET A 83 10.60 -5.60 6.41
N SER A 84 10.44 -5.89 7.71
CA SER A 84 11.56 -6.20 8.62
C SER A 84 12.29 -7.48 8.25
N ARG A 85 11.72 -8.32 7.41
CA ARG A 85 12.42 -9.50 6.85
C ARG A 85 13.52 -9.10 5.88
N TYR A 86 13.43 -7.92 5.28
CA TYR A 86 14.31 -7.45 4.20
C TYR A 86 15.24 -6.33 4.60
N THR A 87 14.76 -5.39 5.41
CA THR A 87 15.51 -4.22 5.85
C THR A 87 15.23 -3.96 7.33
N SER A 88 16.03 -3.11 7.96
CA SER A 88 15.74 -2.62 9.32
C SER A 88 14.81 -1.42 9.23
N LEU A 89 13.82 -1.36 10.10
CA LEU A 89 12.85 -0.28 10.15
C LEU A 89 13.03 0.55 11.42
N VAL A 90 12.87 1.86 11.27
CA VAL A 90 12.62 2.77 12.39
C VAL A 90 11.20 3.30 12.21
N ARG A 91 10.33 2.96 13.14
CA ARG A 91 8.90 3.30 13.04
C ARG A 91 8.66 4.65 13.69
N PHE A 92 7.97 5.51 12.96
CA PHE A 92 7.46 6.79 13.42
C PHE A 92 5.95 6.79 13.27
N ARG A 93 5.28 7.50 14.13
CA ARG A 93 3.84 7.65 14.05
C ARG A 93 3.46 9.13 13.97
N LEU A 94 2.65 9.46 12.98
CA LEU A 94 2.00 10.76 12.91
C LEU A 94 0.67 10.68 13.63
N ARG A 95 0.53 11.45 14.71
CA ARG A 95 -0.71 11.55 15.48
C ARG A 95 -1.61 12.64 14.90
N ALA A 96 -2.91 12.46 15.09
CA ALA A 96 -3.89 13.46 14.70
C ALA A 96 -3.69 14.77 15.46
N ASN A 97 -3.89 15.88 14.78
CA ASN A 97 -3.87 17.24 15.36
C ASN A 97 -2.59 17.60 16.12
N GLN A 98 -1.45 17.13 15.65
CA GLN A 98 -0.17 17.54 16.23
C GLN A 98 0.04 19.05 16.08
N THR A 99 0.74 19.65 17.04
CA THR A 99 1.18 21.04 16.94
C THR A 99 2.21 21.20 15.83
N GLU A 100 2.42 22.43 15.34
CA GLU A 100 3.45 22.68 14.33
C GLU A 100 4.85 22.34 14.86
N GLN A 101 5.12 22.53 16.13
CA GLN A 101 6.38 22.12 16.75
C GLN A 101 6.58 20.61 16.71
N GLU A 102 5.53 19.84 17.03
CA GLU A 102 5.55 18.39 16.95
C GLU A 102 5.73 17.90 15.51
N ASN A 103 5.03 18.54 14.56
CA ASN A 103 5.16 18.26 13.14
C ASN A 103 6.59 18.50 12.64
N GLN A 104 7.17 19.66 13.00
CA GLN A 104 8.53 20.00 12.57
C GLN A 104 9.57 19.04 13.16
N LYS A 105 9.42 18.68 14.42
CA LYS A 105 10.30 17.70 15.07
C LYS A 105 10.24 16.33 14.36
N LEU A 106 9.05 15.91 13.98
CA LEU A 106 8.87 14.66 13.23
C LEU A 106 9.49 14.73 11.83
N ARG A 107 9.25 15.83 11.10
CA ARG A 107 9.89 16.03 9.79
C ARG A 107 11.41 16.04 9.89
N ASP A 108 11.97 16.68 10.90
CA ASP A 108 13.43 16.72 11.13
C ASP A 108 13.97 15.33 11.42
N SER A 109 13.28 14.55 12.23
CA SER A 109 13.65 13.16 12.50
C SER A 109 13.67 12.30 11.24
N LEU A 110 12.68 12.46 10.38
CA LEU A 110 12.58 11.72 9.11
C LEU A 110 13.67 12.13 8.13
N ALA A 111 14.14 13.38 8.18
CA ALA A 111 15.16 13.89 7.28
C ALA A 111 16.52 13.19 7.41
N ALA A 112 16.76 12.48 8.49
CA ALA A 112 18.00 11.72 8.72
C ALA A 112 18.07 10.42 7.90
N TYR A 113 16.97 10.00 7.27
CA TYR A 113 16.88 8.71 6.58
C TYR A 113 16.97 8.88 5.07
N LYS A 114 17.66 7.94 4.42
CA LYS A 114 17.81 7.94 2.94
C LYS A 114 16.58 7.43 2.22
N ARG A 115 15.71 6.72 2.92
CA ARG A 115 14.43 6.19 2.39
C ARG A 115 13.37 6.39 3.44
N ILE A 116 12.22 6.88 3.01
CA ILE A 116 11.06 7.11 3.86
C ILE A 116 9.88 6.38 3.21
N VAL A 117 9.22 5.54 3.98
CA VAL A 117 7.97 4.88 3.58
C VAL A 117 6.86 5.44 4.44
N VAL A 118 5.84 6.00 3.80
CA VAL A 118 4.65 6.54 4.47
C VAL A 118 3.51 5.55 4.28
N ALA A 119 3.08 4.91 5.36
CA ALA A 119 1.98 3.94 5.33
C ALA A 119 0.72 4.58 5.88
N VAL A 120 -0.28 4.76 5.02
CA VAL A 120 -1.55 5.42 5.34
C VAL A 120 -2.64 4.37 5.43
N SER A 121 -3.20 4.18 6.63
CA SER A 121 -4.37 3.35 6.88
C SER A 121 -5.59 4.18 7.32
N GLU A 122 -5.39 5.44 7.64
CA GLU A 122 -6.46 6.37 8.00
C GLU A 122 -7.17 6.91 6.75
N GLN A 123 -8.49 6.90 6.76
CA GLN A 123 -9.28 7.43 5.65
C GLN A 123 -9.56 8.93 5.76
N ARG A 124 -9.61 9.47 6.98
CA ARG A 124 -9.85 10.90 7.22
C ARG A 124 -8.53 11.60 7.52
N LEU A 125 -7.97 12.26 6.54
CA LEU A 125 -6.64 12.83 6.62
C LEU A 125 -6.63 14.32 7.00
N GLY A 126 -7.79 14.93 7.27
CA GLY A 126 -7.88 16.34 7.65
C GLY A 126 -7.00 16.71 8.84
N ALA A 127 -6.95 15.86 9.86
CA ALA A 127 -6.16 16.08 11.07
C ALA A 127 -4.64 15.96 10.84
N TYR A 128 -4.21 15.54 9.66
CA TYR A 128 -2.81 15.33 9.29
C TYR A 128 -2.34 16.28 8.18
N GLN A 129 -3.22 17.06 7.62
CA GLN A 129 -2.91 17.93 6.47
C GLN A 129 -1.82 18.94 6.77
N SER A 130 -1.78 19.49 7.99
CA SER A 130 -0.76 20.47 8.39
C SER A 130 0.65 19.87 8.35
N PHE A 131 0.81 18.61 8.70
CA PHE A 131 2.09 17.92 8.56
C PHE A 131 2.49 17.77 7.09
N PHE A 132 1.59 17.24 6.27
CA PHE A 132 1.89 16.94 4.86
C PHE A 132 2.05 18.20 4.01
N ALA A 133 1.41 19.31 4.37
CA ALA A 133 1.55 20.56 3.66
C ALA A 133 3.00 21.07 3.62
N LYS A 134 3.79 20.78 4.64
CA LYS A 134 5.19 21.17 4.76
C LYS A 134 6.15 19.97 4.66
N PHE A 135 5.65 18.79 4.35
CA PHE A 135 6.48 17.58 4.22
C PHE A 135 7.05 17.50 2.81
N VAL A 136 8.26 18.03 2.65
CA VAL A 136 9.01 18.03 1.39
C VAL A 136 10.38 17.42 1.65
N PRO A 137 10.46 16.09 1.81
CA PRO A 137 11.74 15.44 2.12
C PRO A 137 12.70 15.51 0.94
N LYS A 138 13.98 15.64 1.23
CA LYS A 138 15.06 15.54 0.22
C LYS A 138 15.27 14.11 -0.22
N SER A 139 15.05 13.15 0.70
CA SER A 139 15.13 11.73 0.41
C SER A 139 13.88 11.25 -0.32
N PRO A 140 13.99 10.23 -1.19
CA PRO A 140 12.83 9.65 -1.83
C PRO A 140 11.81 9.13 -0.82
N ALA A 141 10.56 9.52 -0.97
CA ALA A 141 9.44 9.06 -0.16
C ALA A 141 8.52 8.17 -0.97
N ILE A 142 8.15 7.03 -0.40
CA ILE A 142 7.26 6.05 -0.98
C ILE A 142 5.99 6.06 -0.15
N TYR A 143 4.84 6.27 -0.80
CA TYR A 143 3.54 6.28 -0.13
C TYR A 143 2.80 4.99 -0.40
N LEU A 144 2.32 4.37 0.67
CA LEU A 144 1.50 3.17 0.63
C LEU A 144 0.12 3.51 1.18
N PHE A 145 -0.91 3.35 0.35
CA PHE A 145 -2.28 3.63 0.76
C PHE A 145 -3.04 2.33 0.96
N PHE A 146 -3.34 2.03 2.21
CA PHE A 146 -4.21 0.92 2.61
C PHE A 146 -5.64 1.42 2.82
N THR A 147 -6.09 2.22 1.87
CA THR A 147 -7.37 2.95 1.86
C THR A 147 -7.91 2.99 0.43
N PRO A 148 -9.17 3.39 0.23
CA PRO A 148 -9.62 3.76 -1.10
C PRO A 148 -8.73 4.84 -1.72
N GLY A 149 -8.51 4.78 -3.03
CA GLY A 149 -7.58 5.67 -3.74
C GLY A 149 -7.92 7.15 -3.63
N LYS A 150 -9.20 7.51 -3.58
CA LYS A 150 -9.64 8.90 -3.46
C LYS A 150 -9.13 9.60 -2.21
N MET A 151 -8.73 8.87 -1.18
CA MET A 151 -8.16 9.45 0.05
C MET A 151 -6.87 10.20 -0.22
N MET A 152 -6.12 9.84 -1.27
CA MET A 152 -4.90 10.55 -1.68
C MET A 152 -5.13 12.03 -1.97
N LEU A 153 -6.33 12.40 -2.41
CA LEU A 153 -6.67 13.77 -2.76
C LEU A 153 -6.64 14.71 -1.55
N GLN A 154 -6.79 14.18 -0.34
CA GLN A 154 -6.72 14.97 0.89
C GLN A 154 -5.30 15.49 1.16
N ILE A 155 -4.27 14.80 0.63
CA ILE A 155 -2.85 15.20 0.74
C ILE A 155 -2.19 15.21 -0.65
N GLN A 156 -2.90 15.71 -1.62
CA GLN A 156 -2.56 15.65 -3.05
C GLN A 156 -1.16 16.17 -3.36
N ARG A 157 -0.75 17.30 -2.78
CA ARG A 157 0.57 17.88 -3.03
C ARG A 157 1.70 16.97 -2.57
N ALA A 158 1.56 16.37 -1.40
CA ALA A 158 2.55 15.43 -0.89
C ALA A 158 2.65 14.19 -1.78
N VAL A 159 1.51 13.62 -2.18
CA VAL A 159 1.46 12.46 -3.08
C VAL A 159 2.07 12.77 -4.45
N SER A 160 1.85 13.97 -4.98
CA SER A 160 2.43 14.38 -6.27
C SER A 160 3.96 14.43 -6.25
N ARG A 161 4.56 14.61 -5.08
CA ARG A 161 6.02 14.63 -4.89
C ARG A 161 6.60 13.24 -4.59
N ALA A 162 5.76 12.25 -4.37
CA ALA A 162 6.20 10.91 -4.02
C ALA A 162 7.04 10.28 -5.14
N SER A 163 8.11 9.58 -4.75
CA SER A 163 8.93 8.82 -5.70
C SER A 163 8.24 7.55 -6.16
N ALA A 164 7.41 6.95 -5.32
CA ALA A 164 6.54 5.85 -5.68
C ALA A 164 5.26 5.91 -4.84
N VAL A 165 4.17 5.43 -5.40
CA VAL A 165 2.86 5.33 -4.74
C VAL A 165 2.29 3.95 -5.02
N ILE A 166 1.93 3.22 -3.97
CA ILE A 166 1.26 1.92 -4.09
C ILE A 166 -0.10 2.03 -3.44
N LEU A 167 -1.12 1.64 -4.18
CA LEU A 167 -2.51 1.59 -3.70
C LEU A 167 -2.89 0.14 -3.37
N GLY A 168 -3.11 -0.13 -2.09
CA GLY A 168 -3.53 -1.44 -1.60
C GLY A 168 -5.04 -1.59 -1.45
N HIS A 169 -5.78 -0.48 -1.42
CA HIS A 169 -7.24 -0.39 -1.26
C HIS A 169 -7.77 -0.72 0.14
N SER A 170 -7.06 -1.50 0.92
CA SER A 170 -7.50 -1.97 2.23
C SER A 170 -6.30 -2.15 3.16
N HIS A 171 -6.54 -2.11 4.47
CA HIS A 171 -5.52 -2.38 5.49
C HIS A 171 -5.54 -3.85 5.99
N ASN A 172 -6.12 -4.74 5.21
CA ASN A 172 -6.07 -6.18 5.46
C ASN A 172 -4.61 -6.65 5.55
N GLY A 173 -4.31 -7.52 6.51
CA GLY A 173 -2.95 -8.00 6.74
C GLY A 173 -2.32 -8.70 5.52
N ASP A 174 -3.11 -9.45 4.76
CA ASP A 174 -2.65 -10.12 3.53
C ASP A 174 -2.23 -9.10 2.46
N VAL A 175 -2.99 -8.00 2.33
CA VAL A 175 -2.65 -6.90 1.41
C VAL A 175 -1.38 -6.20 1.87
N GLN A 176 -1.23 -5.93 3.15
CA GLN A 176 -0.03 -5.29 3.70
C GLN A 176 1.23 -6.12 3.44
N ARG A 177 1.16 -7.44 3.67
CA ARG A 177 2.29 -8.35 3.42
C ARG A 177 2.64 -8.40 1.93
N GLN A 178 1.64 -8.44 1.06
CA GLN A 178 1.85 -8.45 -0.38
C GLN A 178 2.48 -7.13 -0.86
N VAL A 179 2.00 -5.99 -0.37
CA VAL A 179 2.60 -4.68 -0.69
C VAL A 179 4.06 -4.63 -0.23
N ALA A 180 4.36 -5.13 0.97
CA ALA A 180 5.73 -5.22 1.44
C ALA A 180 6.61 -6.05 0.49
N ASP A 181 6.14 -7.21 0.05
CA ASP A 181 6.88 -8.04 -0.91
C ASP A 181 7.05 -7.35 -2.26
N ILE A 182 6.07 -6.62 -2.73
CA ILE A 182 6.16 -5.82 -3.97
C ILE A 182 7.26 -4.76 -3.86
N LEU A 183 7.40 -4.11 -2.70
CA LEU A 183 8.45 -3.10 -2.49
C LEU A 183 9.85 -3.62 -2.79
N TYR A 184 10.10 -4.89 -2.49
CA TYR A 184 11.40 -5.56 -2.69
C TYR A 184 11.44 -6.46 -3.92
N ALA A 185 10.45 -6.38 -4.80
CA ALA A 185 10.26 -7.25 -5.97
C ALA A 185 10.28 -8.75 -5.62
N LYS A 186 9.64 -9.11 -4.52
CA LYS A 186 9.42 -10.51 -4.11
C LYS A 186 8.03 -11.00 -4.49
N ALA A 187 7.19 -10.11 -5.00
CA ALA A 187 5.85 -10.42 -5.51
C ALA A 187 5.55 -9.55 -6.72
N THR A 188 4.62 -10.01 -7.55
CA THR A 188 4.19 -9.32 -8.76
C THR A 188 3.15 -8.24 -8.44
N ALA A 189 3.25 -7.09 -9.10
CA ALA A 189 2.21 -6.09 -9.16
C ALA A 189 2.01 -5.67 -10.62
N ASP A 190 0.81 -5.85 -11.13
CA ASP A 190 0.44 -5.49 -12.51
C ASP A 190 -0.94 -4.82 -12.58
N GLY A 191 -1.48 -4.41 -11.44
CA GLY A 191 -2.76 -3.71 -11.35
C GLY A 191 -2.76 -2.42 -12.16
N ARG A 192 -3.94 -2.04 -12.63
CA ARG A 192 -4.20 -0.78 -13.34
C ARG A 192 -5.46 -0.15 -12.76
N LEU A 193 -5.47 1.18 -12.68
CA LEU A 193 -6.65 1.90 -12.18
C LEU A 193 -7.84 1.71 -13.11
N SER A 194 -8.97 1.31 -12.54
CA SER A 194 -10.25 1.25 -13.28
C SER A 194 -10.93 2.61 -13.41
N ALA A 195 -10.55 3.57 -12.55
CA ALA A 195 -11.03 4.94 -12.57
C ALA A 195 -9.92 5.88 -12.14
N SER A 196 -9.92 7.11 -12.65
CA SER A 196 -8.94 8.13 -12.28
C SER A 196 -9.04 8.50 -10.79
N ILE A 197 -7.92 8.94 -10.21
CA ILE A 197 -7.86 9.53 -8.88
C ILE A 197 -7.65 11.04 -9.06
N GLY A 198 -8.73 11.78 -9.22
CA GLY A 198 -8.68 13.22 -9.49
C GLY A 198 -7.72 13.57 -10.62
N GLY A 199 -6.91 14.61 -10.44
CA GLY A 199 -5.84 14.98 -11.35
C GLY A 199 -4.49 14.29 -11.07
N LEU A 200 -4.42 13.41 -10.06
CA LEU A 200 -3.15 12.74 -9.68
C LEU A 200 -2.79 11.59 -10.62
N PHE A 201 -3.73 10.70 -10.87
CA PHE A 201 -3.50 9.49 -11.67
C PHE A 201 -4.70 9.22 -12.58
N PRO A 202 -4.46 9.04 -13.89
CA PRO A 202 -5.54 8.77 -14.83
C PRO A 202 -6.03 7.32 -14.74
N THR A 203 -7.20 7.05 -15.32
CA THR A 203 -7.67 5.69 -15.58
C THR A 203 -6.60 4.92 -16.36
N GLY A 204 -6.36 3.68 -15.97
CA GLY A 204 -5.33 2.83 -16.58
C GLY A 204 -3.93 3.01 -16.02
N ALA A 205 -3.73 3.98 -15.11
CA ALA A 205 -2.42 4.16 -14.47
C ALA A 205 -1.98 2.90 -13.73
N GLY A 206 -0.70 2.61 -13.83
CA GLY A 206 -0.06 1.50 -13.13
C GLY A 206 1.28 1.17 -13.75
N VAL A 207 2.19 0.68 -12.92
CA VAL A 207 3.52 0.21 -13.29
C VAL A 207 3.62 -1.25 -12.90
N THR A 208 4.20 -2.07 -13.77
CA THR A 208 4.39 -3.49 -13.48
C THR A 208 5.67 -3.69 -12.70
N ILE A 209 5.57 -4.41 -11.58
CA ILE A 209 6.71 -4.94 -10.84
C ILE A 209 6.69 -6.45 -10.98
N THR A 210 7.82 -7.04 -11.35
CA THR A 210 7.98 -8.49 -11.44
C THR A 210 9.10 -8.96 -10.51
N PRO A 211 8.95 -10.14 -9.88
CA PRO A 211 10.02 -10.70 -9.07
C PRO A 211 11.29 -10.88 -9.90
N ARG A 212 12.43 -10.53 -9.31
CA ARG A 212 13.72 -10.84 -9.90
C ARG A 212 14.01 -12.32 -9.66
N THR A 213 14.08 -13.09 -10.73
CA THR A 213 14.58 -14.46 -10.65
C THR A 213 16.08 -14.40 -10.37
N PRO A 214 16.60 -15.10 -9.34
CA PRO A 214 18.04 -15.24 -9.19
C PRO A 214 18.61 -15.80 -10.50
N LEU A 215 19.63 -15.18 -11.03
CA LEU A 215 20.40 -15.76 -12.13
C LEU A 215 20.96 -17.08 -11.61
N HIS A 216 20.40 -18.19 -12.03
CA HIS A 216 21.00 -19.49 -11.83
C HIS A 216 22.27 -19.52 -12.69
N PHE A 217 23.42 -19.40 -12.04
CA PHE A 217 24.67 -19.80 -12.64
C PHE A 217 24.54 -21.29 -12.96
N ILE A 218 24.44 -21.62 -14.23
CA ILE A 218 24.65 -22.99 -14.67
C ILE A 218 26.16 -23.14 -14.75
N PRO A 219 26.81 -23.93 -13.87
CA PRO A 219 28.22 -24.19 -14.02
C PRO A 219 28.42 -24.95 -15.34
N GLU A 220 29.33 -24.45 -16.20
CA GLU A 220 29.78 -25.17 -17.37
C GLU A 220 30.46 -26.50 -16.98
#